data_b4931165819891eee9a548bc6acb3e83
#
_entry.id   b4931165819891eee9a548bc6acb3e83
#
_cell.length_a   1.000
_cell.length_b   1.000
_cell.length_c   1.000
_cell.angle_alpha   90.00
_cell.angle_beta   90.00
_cell.angle_gamma   90.00
#
_symmetry.space_group_name_H-M   'P 1'
#
loop_
_entity.id
_entity.type
_entity.pdbx_description
1 polymer ?
#
loop_
_entity_poly.entity_id
_entity_poly.type
_entity_poly.pdbx_seq_one_letter_code
_entity_poly.pdbx_strand_id
1 'polypeptide(L)'
;LDLVGLDEKYLQHSPFELSGGQMRRVAIAGVLAMEPEVLVLDEPTAGLDPKGRKEMMEMFSRLHKEHNMTIVLVTHLMDDVANYADHVIVLEKGQIVRAGAPQEVFQETQWLKEKQLGVPTAAEFAEKLVAKGFSFEQLPLTADQLADQLLKKMQEAGEAK
;
A
#
# COMPACT_ATOMS: atom_id res chain seq x y z
N LEU A 1 6.65 5.25 22.16
CA LEU A 1 7.54 4.66 21.13
C LEU A 1 7.04 3.29 20.65
N ASP A 2 6.40 2.53 21.50
CA ASP A 2 5.89 1.18 21.19
C ASP A 2 4.96 1.17 19.96
N LEU A 3 4.01 2.10 19.89
CA LEU A 3 3.09 2.25 18.72
C LEU A 3 3.80 2.36 17.37
N VAL A 4 5.01 2.92 17.36
CA VAL A 4 5.82 3.08 16.15
C VAL A 4 6.90 2.00 16.01
N GLY A 5 6.91 1.00 16.89
CA GLY A 5 7.87 -0.10 16.87
C GLY A 5 9.31 0.33 17.14
N LEU A 6 9.50 1.31 18.02
CA LEU A 6 10.81 1.74 18.50
C LEU A 6 11.02 1.31 19.94
N ASP A 7 12.19 0.71 20.19
CA ASP A 7 12.66 0.33 21.52
C ASP A 7 12.86 1.56 22.42
N GLU A 8 12.55 1.44 23.71
CA GLU A 8 12.72 2.53 24.69
C GLU A 8 14.14 3.05 24.82
N LYS A 9 15.15 2.26 24.45
CA LYS A 9 16.54 2.72 24.43
C LYS A 9 16.76 3.98 23.59
N TYR A 10 15.92 4.18 22.54
CA TYR A 10 16.00 5.36 21.67
C TYR A 10 15.48 6.66 22.32
N LEU A 11 14.85 6.60 23.50
CA LEU A 11 14.41 7.79 24.23
C LEU A 11 15.55 8.74 24.61
N GLN A 12 16.76 8.19 24.81
CA GLN A 12 17.93 8.96 25.22
C GLN A 12 18.88 9.28 24.05
N HIS A 13 18.54 8.83 22.81
CA HIS A 13 19.38 9.09 21.65
C HIS A 13 19.13 10.48 21.07
N SER A 14 20.19 11.13 20.60
CA SER A 14 20.06 12.30 19.76
C SER A 14 19.40 11.91 18.43
N PRO A 15 18.53 12.77 17.85
CA PRO A 15 17.99 12.53 16.51
C PRO A 15 19.08 12.27 15.44
N PHE A 16 20.27 12.83 15.61
CA PHE A 16 21.39 12.64 14.70
C PHE A 16 22.06 11.26 14.77
N GLU A 17 21.75 10.48 15.81
CA GLU A 17 22.24 9.10 15.96
C GLU A 17 21.27 8.07 15.40
N LEU A 18 20.09 8.51 14.95
CA LEU A 18 19.04 7.65 14.42
C LEU A 18 19.21 7.45 12.91
N SER A 19 18.88 6.25 12.42
CA SER A 19 18.71 6.02 10.98
C SER A 19 17.55 6.82 10.45
N GLY A 20 17.50 7.07 9.12
CA GLY A 20 16.39 7.79 8.49
C GLY A 20 15.00 7.20 8.79
N GLY A 21 14.89 5.87 8.83
CA GLY A 21 13.67 5.17 9.21
C GLY A 21 13.30 5.37 10.68
N GLN A 22 14.28 5.36 11.58
CA GLN A 22 14.07 5.62 13.01
C GLN A 22 13.65 7.08 13.26
N MET A 23 14.32 8.06 12.62
CA MET A 23 13.93 9.47 12.69
C MET A 23 12.47 9.67 12.26
N ARG A 24 12.07 9.02 11.16
CA ARG A 24 10.69 9.10 10.67
C ARG A 24 9.70 8.51 11.65
N ARG A 25 10.00 7.36 12.27
CA ARG A 25 9.17 6.76 13.33
C ARG A 25 9.07 7.65 14.56
N VAL A 26 10.15 8.31 14.96
CA VAL A 26 10.14 9.30 16.07
C VAL A 26 9.24 10.51 15.73
N ALA A 27 9.34 11.03 14.50
CA ALA A 27 8.49 12.14 14.06
C ALA A 27 7.00 11.75 14.11
N ILE A 28 6.66 10.55 13.61
CA ILE A 28 5.29 10.02 13.68
C ILE A 28 4.87 9.84 15.14
N ALA A 29 5.72 9.31 16.02
CA ALA A 29 5.42 9.17 17.44
C ALA A 29 5.09 10.52 18.11
N GLY A 30 5.81 11.58 17.71
CA GLY A 30 5.52 12.95 18.19
C GLY A 30 4.13 13.44 17.78
N VAL A 31 3.69 13.14 16.57
CA VAL A 31 2.33 13.46 16.10
C VAL A 31 1.29 12.60 16.82
N LEU A 32 1.54 11.30 16.98
CA LEU A 32 0.64 10.37 17.67
C LEU A 32 0.45 10.71 19.16
N ALA A 33 1.44 11.35 19.78
CA ALA A 33 1.32 11.82 21.16
C ALA A 33 0.23 12.90 21.38
N MET A 34 -0.25 13.51 20.30
CA MET A 34 -1.39 14.44 20.32
C MET A 34 -2.74 13.74 20.18
N GLU A 35 -2.75 12.41 20.07
CA GLU A 35 -3.95 11.57 19.91
C GLU A 35 -4.87 12.02 18.75
N PRO A 36 -4.33 12.20 17.53
CA PRO A 36 -5.14 12.67 16.41
C PRO A 36 -6.13 11.59 15.94
N GLU A 37 -7.33 12.00 15.55
CA GLU A 37 -8.31 11.12 14.90
C GLU A 37 -7.93 10.82 13.45
N VAL A 38 -7.23 11.76 12.80
CA VAL A 38 -6.81 11.67 11.39
C VAL A 38 -5.31 11.93 11.29
N LEU A 39 -4.60 11.01 10.66
CA LEU A 39 -3.17 11.13 10.36
C LEU A 39 -2.97 11.26 8.85
N VAL A 40 -2.41 12.37 8.39
CA VAL A 40 -2.07 12.61 6.98
C VAL A 40 -0.57 12.40 6.78
N LEU A 41 -0.22 11.55 5.84
CA LEU A 41 1.15 11.12 5.56
C LEU A 41 1.47 11.36 4.08
N ASP A 42 2.48 12.17 3.82
CA ASP A 42 2.96 12.46 2.48
C ASP A 42 4.26 11.69 2.21
N GLU A 43 4.21 10.74 1.27
CA GLU A 43 5.32 9.85 0.88
C GLU A 43 6.08 9.25 2.09
N PRO A 44 5.39 8.64 3.07
CA PRO A 44 6.01 8.27 4.35
C PRO A 44 7.04 7.15 4.22
N THR A 45 7.05 6.42 3.12
CA THR A 45 7.98 5.30 2.86
C THR A 45 9.10 5.66 1.88
N ALA A 46 9.16 6.92 1.40
CA ALA A 46 10.19 7.35 0.46
C ALA A 46 11.60 7.16 1.04
N GLY A 47 12.50 6.58 0.23
CA GLY A 47 13.90 6.34 0.63
C GLY A 47 14.13 5.21 1.64
N LEU A 48 13.09 4.46 2.02
CA LEU A 48 13.25 3.25 2.80
C LEU A 48 13.59 2.05 1.89
N ASP A 49 14.35 1.11 2.44
CA ASP A 49 14.53 -0.20 1.81
C ASP A 49 13.21 -1.00 1.83
N PRO A 50 13.09 -2.07 1.04
CA PRO A 50 11.83 -2.83 0.93
C PRO A 50 11.31 -3.36 2.28
N LYS A 51 12.22 -3.76 3.18
CA LYS A 51 11.85 -4.25 4.51
C LYS A 51 11.31 -3.12 5.39
N GLY A 52 12.03 -2.00 5.47
CA GLY A 52 11.61 -0.83 6.24
C GLY A 52 10.28 -0.23 5.73
N ARG A 53 10.07 -0.24 4.38
CA ARG A 53 8.80 0.14 3.77
C ARG A 53 7.65 -0.75 4.24
N LYS A 54 7.82 -2.06 4.15
CA LYS A 54 6.80 -3.03 4.59
C LYS A 54 6.46 -2.85 6.07
N GLU A 55 7.47 -2.78 6.93
CA GLU A 55 7.28 -2.56 8.37
C GLU A 55 6.54 -1.25 8.68
N MET A 56 6.82 -0.18 7.93
CA MET A 56 6.16 1.11 8.08
C MET A 56 4.68 1.01 7.68
N MET A 57 4.36 0.38 6.56
CA MET A 57 2.99 0.19 6.10
C MET A 57 2.19 -0.71 7.04
N GLU A 58 2.80 -1.77 7.55
CA GLU A 58 2.18 -2.63 8.57
C GLU A 58 1.90 -1.88 9.88
N MET A 59 2.79 -0.96 10.27
CA MET A 59 2.56 -0.07 11.42
C MET A 59 1.34 0.83 11.18
N PHE A 60 1.20 1.46 10.01
CA PHE A 60 0.02 2.26 9.68
C PHE A 60 -1.25 1.42 9.66
N SER A 61 -1.20 0.21 9.11
CA SER A 61 -2.34 -0.71 9.11
C SER A 61 -2.78 -1.07 10.54
N ARG A 62 -1.84 -1.27 11.47
CA ARG A 62 -2.16 -1.50 12.89
C ARG A 62 -2.80 -0.27 13.53
N LEU A 63 -2.23 0.93 13.33
CA LEU A 63 -2.79 2.17 13.86
C LEU A 63 -4.24 2.38 13.39
N HIS A 64 -4.52 2.10 12.11
CA HIS A 64 -5.87 2.16 11.58
C HIS A 64 -6.80 1.14 12.24
N LYS A 65 -6.42 -0.14 12.27
CA LYS A 65 -7.29 -1.25 12.71
C LYS A 65 -7.47 -1.33 14.23
N GLU A 66 -6.39 -1.10 14.98
CA GLU A 66 -6.39 -1.32 16.43
C GLU A 66 -6.74 -0.03 17.20
N HIS A 67 -6.43 1.14 16.63
CA HIS A 67 -6.68 2.43 17.27
C HIS A 67 -7.79 3.24 16.59
N ASN A 68 -8.50 2.65 15.61
CA ASN A 68 -9.60 3.28 14.87
C ASN A 68 -9.22 4.65 14.27
N MET A 69 -7.95 4.81 13.92
CA MET A 69 -7.40 6.04 13.36
C MET A 69 -7.66 6.13 11.86
N THR A 70 -8.12 7.26 11.38
CA THR A 70 -8.20 7.50 9.94
C THR A 70 -6.81 7.86 9.41
N ILE A 71 -6.33 7.10 8.41
CA ILE A 71 -5.04 7.36 7.78
C ILE A 71 -5.25 7.82 6.35
N VAL A 72 -4.75 9.00 6.03
CA VAL A 72 -4.69 9.53 4.66
C VAL A 72 -3.26 9.42 4.18
N LEU A 73 -3.04 8.54 3.21
CA LEU A 73 -1.72 8.28 2.63
C LEU A 73 -1.62 8.93 1.25
N VAL A 74 -0.69 9.83 1.06
CA VAL A 74 -0.31 10.34 -0.26
C VAL A 74 0.90 9.56 -0.74
N THR A 75 0.76 8.87 -1.88
CA THR A 75 1.82 8.03 -2.44
C THR A 75 1.64 7.82 -3.94
N HIS A 76 2.75 7.53 -4.62
CA HIS A 76 2.78 7.06 -6.02
C HIS A 76 3.08 5.56 -6.14
N LEU A 77 3.12 4.83 -5.03
CA LEU A 77 3.44 3.41 -4.97
C LEU A 77 2.16 2.57 -5.03
N MET A 78 1.75 2.19 -6.22
CA MET A 78 0.45 1.52 -6.44
C MET A 78 0.32 0.17 -5.75
N ASP A 79 1.42 -0.54 -5.51
CA ASP A 79 1.40 -1.77 -4.72
C ASP A 79 1.02 -1.51 -3.25
N ASP A 80 1.44 -0.37 -2.66
CA ASP A 80 1.00 0.00 -1.32
C ASP A 80 -0.49 0.34 -1.29
N VAL A 81 -0.97 1.09 -2.29
CA VAL A 81 -2.40 1.40 -2.43
C VAL A 81 -3.21 0.12 -2.57
N ALA A 82 -2.78 -0.82 -3.42
CA ALA A 82 -3.48 -2.09 -3.64
C ALA A 82 -3.53 -2.98 -2.38
N ASN A 83 -2.49 -2.95 -1.54
CA ASN A 83 -2.39 -3.82 -0.36
C ASN A 83 -3.02 -3.24 0.90
N TYR A 84 -3.10 -1.90 1.04
CA TYR A 84 -3.42 -1.26 2.31
C TYR A 84 -4.60 -0.29 2.27
N ALA A 85 -4.99 0.24 1.11
CA ALA A 85 -6.06 1.23 1.03
C ALA A 85 -7.45 0.59 0.98
N ASP A 86 -8.40 1.18 1.71
CA ASP A 86 -9.83 0.88 1.62
C ASP A 86 -10.52 1.78 0.59
N HIS A 87 -9.99 3.00 0.42
CA HIS A 87 -10.51 4.00 -0.51
C HIS A 87 -9.37 4.75 -1.19
N VAL A 88 -9.51 4.98 -2.48
CA VAL A 88 -8.52 5.66 -3.31
C VAL A 88 -9.11 6.94 -3.88
N ILE A 89 -8.34 8.01 -3.84
CA ILE A 89 -8.68 9.28 -4.48
C ILE A 89 -7.54 9.63 -5.43
N VAL A 90 -7.83 9.77 -6.71
CA VAL A 90 -6.86 10.18 -7.74
C VAL A 90 -7.01 11.66 -8.00
N LEU A 91 -5.90 12.39 -7.81
CA LEU A 91 -5.82 13.82 -8.02
C LEU A 91 -5.04 14.15 -9.31
N GLU A 92 -5.60 15.01 -10.13
CA GLU A 92 -4.93 15.60 -11.30
C GLU A 92 -5.16 17.11 -11.32
N LYS A 93 -4.08 17.90 -11.32
CA LYS A 93 -4.12 19.37 -11.36
C LYS A 93 -5.04 20.00 -10.30
N GLY A 94 -5.03 19.42 -9.09
CA GLY A 94 -5.83 19.87 -7.95
C GLY A 94 -7.30 19.48 -7.99
N GLN A 95 -7.71 18.63 -8.92
CA GLN A 95 -9.08 18.11 -9.02
C GLN A 95 -9.13 16.60 -8.79
N ILE A 96 -10.19 16.13 -8.17
CA ILE A 96 -10.47 14.70 -8.06
C ILE A 96 -10.96 14.22 -9.42
N VAL A 97 -10.21 13.33 -10.06
CA VAL A 97 -10.55 12.74 -11.36
C VAL A 97 -11.13 11.35 -11.23
N ARG A 98 -10.88 10.66 -10.11
CA ARG A 98 -11.48 9.36 -9.78
C ARG A 98 -11.42 9.15 -8.27
N ALA A 99 -12.43 8.45 -7.73
CA ALA A 99 -12.45 7.99 -6.34
C ALA A 99 -13.26 6.70 -6.25
N GLY A 100 -12.89 5.79 -5.34
CA GLY A 100 -13.57 4.51 -5.12
C GLY A 100 -12.70 3.50 -4.40
N ALA A 101 -13.17 2.27 -4.29
CA ALA A 101 -12.37 1.17 -3.79
C ALA A 101 -11.17 0.89 -4.72
N PRO A 102 -10.04 0.37 -4.22
CA PRO A 102 -8.88 0.05 -5.05
C PRO A 102 -9.25 -0.78 -6.29
N GLN A 103 -10.13 -1.76 -6.12
CA GLN A 103 -10.57 -2.62 -7.22
C GLN A 103 -11.27 -1.84 -8.34
N GLU A 104 -12.08 -0.85 -8.00
CA GLU A 104 -12.79 0.00 -8.97
C GLU A 104 -11.83 0.95 -9.69
N VAL A 105 -10.90 1.53 -8.93
CA VAL A 105 -9.94 2.51 -9.47
C VAL A 105 -8.92 1.84 -10.40
N PHE A 106 -8.42 0.65 -10.02
CA PHE A 106 -7.39 -0.06 -10.78
C PHE A 106 -7.94 -0.95 -11.91
N GLN A 107 -9.24 -1.12 -12.03
CA GLN A 107 -9.85 -1.95 -13.08
C GLN A 107 -9.53 -1.46 -14.50
N GLU A 108 -9.42 -0.15 -14.68
CA GLU A 108 -9.09 0.47 -15.96
C GLU A 108 -7.59 0.80 -16.05
N THR A 109 -6.75 -0.22 -16.18
CA THR A 109 -5.29 -0.07 -16.22
C THR A 109 -4.80 0.83 -17.36
N GLN A 110 -5.50 0.83 -18.51
CA GLN A 110 -5.16 1.70 -19.63
C GLN A 110 -5.31 3.18 -19.27
N TRP A 111 -6.42 3.54 -18.59
CA TRP A 111 -6.62 4.90 -18.12
C TRP A 111 -5.53 5.35 -17.13
N LEU A 112 -5.12 4.47 -16.23
CA LEU A 112 -4.01 4.76 -15.29
C LEU A 112 -2.71 5.06 -16.05
N LYS A 113 -2.37 4.25 -17.06
CA LYS A 113 -1.19 4.45 -17.90
C LYS A 113 -1.24 5.78 -18.67
N GLU A 114 -2.40 6.14 -19.22
CA GLU A 114 -2.62 7.44 -19.89
C GLU A 114 -2.45 8.63 -18.95
N LYS A 115 -2.79 8.46 -17.68
CA LYS A 115 -2.58 9.45 -16.61
C LYS A 115 -1.16 9.42 -16.03
N GLN A 116 -0.26 8.61 -16.57
CA GLN A 116 1.10 8.41 -16.06
C GLN A 116 1.14 7.91 -14.61
N LEU A 117 0.07 7.26 -14.19
CA LEU A 117 -0.01 6.56 -12.91
C LEU A 117 0.53 5.14 -13.07
N GLY A 118 1.17 4.63 -12.03
CA GLY A 118 1.56 3.24 -11.97
C GLY A 118 0.35 2.30 -11.93
N VAL A 119 0.60 1.05 -12.26
CA VAL A 119 -0.36 -0.05 -12.10
C VAL A 119 0.23 -1.00 -11.06
N PRO A 120 -0.57 -1.60 -10.16
CA PRO A 120 -0.07 -2.61 -9.24
C PRO A 120 0.65 -3.73 -9.99
N THR A 121 1.77 -4.19 -9.47
CA THR A 121 2.64 -5.19 -10.14
C THR A 121 1.88 -6.47 -10.48
N ALA A 122 1.01 -6.94 -9.58
CA ALA A 122 0.19 -8.13 -9.83
C ALA A 122 -0.81 -7.93 -10.98
N ALA A 123 -1.41 -6.73 -11.08
CA ALA A 123 -2.33 -6.39 -12.16
C ALA A 123 -1.61 -6.34 -13.51
N GLU A 124 -0.43 -5.72 -13.56
CA GLU A 124 0.40 -5.70 -14.78
C GLU A 124 0.82 -7.11 -15.22
N PHE A 125 1.14 -7.98 -14.27
CA PHE A 125 1.46 -9.38 -14.58
C PHE A 125 0.24 -10.14 -15.08
N ALA A 126 -0.92 -9.94 -14.46
CA ALA A 126 -2.18 -10.54 -14.89
C ALA A 126 -2.55 -10.15 -16.32
N GLU A 127 -2.38 -8.88 -16.71
CA GLU A 127 -2.58 -8.44 -18.11
C GLU A 127 -1.70 -9.21 -19.10
N LYS A 128 -0.44 -9.44 -18.74
CA LYS A 128 0.48 -10.24 -19.59
C LYS A 128 0.04 -11.70 -19.71
N LEU A 129 -0.57 -12.26 -18.67
CA LEU A 129 -1.15 -13.61 -18.72
C LEU A 129 -2.43 -13.64 -19.55
N VAL A 130 -3.29 -12.63 -19.45
CA VAL A 130 -4.49 -12.51 -20.30
C VAL A 130 -4.11 -12.47 -21.77
N ALA A 131 -3.07 -11.74 -22.15
CA ALA A 131 -2.56 -11.73 -23.53
C ALA A 131 -2.06 -13.10 -24.01
N LYS A 132 -1.79 -14.04 -23.09
CA LYS A 132 -1.41 -15.44 -23.39
C LYS A 132 -2.58 -16.43 -23.28
N GLY A 133 -3.82 -15.93 -23.14
CA GLY A 133 -5.02 -16.76 -23.09
C GLY A 133 -5.50 -17.15 -21.70
N PHE A 134 -4.89 -16.64 -20.62
CA PHE A 134 -5.45 -16.77 -19.27
C PHE A 134 -6.67 -15.87 -19.13
N SER A 135 -7.58 -16.26 -18.23
CA SER A 135 -8.71 -15.42 -17.82
C SER A 135 -8.73 -15.31 -16.30
N PHE A 136 -9.06 -14.15 -15.78
CA PHE A 136 -9.26 -13.89 -14.36
C PHE A 136 -10.71 -13.52 -14.11
N GLU A 137 -11.28 -13.93 -12.97
CA GLU A 137 -12.65 -13.54 -12.58
C GLU A 137 -12.69 -12.03 -12.32
N GLN A 138 -11.65 -11.52 -11.68
CA GLN A 138 -11.43 -10.13 -11.39
C GLN A 138 -9.94 -9.85 -11.50
N LEU A 139 -9.54 -8.64 -11.92
CA LEU A 139 -8.15 -8.26 -12.03
C LEU A 139 -7.48 -8.36 -10.65
N PRO A 140 -6.47 -9.23 -10.46
CA PRO A 140 -5.78 -9.32 -9.17
C PRO A 140 -4.89 -8.08 -8.97
N LEU A 141 -5.03 -7.42 -7.86
CA LEU A 141 -4.26 -6.22 -7.52
C LEU A 141 -3.05 -6.52 -6.64
N THR A 142 -3.09 -7.63 -5.89
CA THR A 142 -2.01 -8.05 -5.00
C THR A 142 -1.41 -9.38 -5.40
N ALA A 143 -0.18 -9.66 -4.95
CA ALA A 143 0.48 -10.93 -5.23
C ALA A 143 -0.32 -12.14 -4.69
N ASP A 144 -0.96 -11.98 -3.51
CA ASP A 144 -1.77 -13.04 -2.91
C ASP A 144 -3.02 -13.31 -3.76
N GLN A 145 -3.75 -12.28 -4.19
CA GLN A 145 -4.89 -12.44 -5.09
C GLN A 145 -4.52 -13.12 -6.41
N LEU A 146 -3.35 -12.77 -6.96
CA LEU A 146 -2.85 -13.39 -8.18
C LEU A 146 -2.52 -14.86 -7.96
N ALA A 147 -1.81 -15.19 -6.88
CA ALA A 147 -1.45 -16.56 -6.53
C ALA A 147 -2.69 -17.43 -6.30
N ASP A 148 -3.67 -16.95 -5.54
CA ASP A 148 -4.92 -17.67 -5.26
C ASP A 148 -5.70 -18.01 -6.54
N GLN A 149 -5.84 -17.03 -7.46
CA GLN A 149 -6.54 -17.26 -8.73
C GLN A 149 -5.78 -18.23 -9.65
N LEU A 150 -4.44 -18.17 -9.65
CA LEU A 150 -3.63 -19.12 -10.43
C LEU A 150 -3.70 -20.53 -9.86
N LEU A 151 -3.61 -20.69 -8.54
CA LEU A 151 -3.73 -21.99 -7.88
C LEU A 151 -5.11 -22.63 -8.14
N LYS A 152 -6.19 -21.86 -8.02
CA LYS A 152 -7.55 -22.33 -8.35
C LYS A 152 -7.63 -22.89 -9.77
N LYS A 153 -7.10 -22.17 -10.76
CA LYS A 153 -7.09 -22.61 -12.14
C LYS A 153 -6.22 -23.85 -12.40
N MET A 154 -5.09 -23.96 -11.70
CA MET A 154 -4.24 -25.15 -11.82
C MET A 154 -4.93 -26.40 -11.26
N GLN A 155 -5.68 -26.27 -10.17
CA GLN A 155 -6.49 -27.36 -9.59
C GLN A 155 -7.59 -27.78 -10.56
N GLU A 156 -8.38 -26.85 -11.09
CA GLU A 156 -9.43 -27.10 -12.10
C GLU A 156 -8.88 -27.82 -13.36
N ALA A 157 -7.70 -27.41 -13.81
CA ALA A 157 -7.05 -28.03 -14.98
C ALA A 157 -6.45 -29.42 -14.65
N GLY A 158 -6.09 -29.69 -13.40
CA GLY A 158 -5.60 -30.98 -12.93
C GLY A 158 -6.70 -32.01 -12.74
N GLU A 159 -7.91 -31.58 -12.35
CA GLU A 159 -9.09 -32.42 -12.18
C GLU A 159 -9.77 -32.77 -13.54
N ALA A 160 -9.48 -32.02 -14.58
CA ALA A 160 -10.03 -32.23 -15.94
C ALA A 160 -9.25 -33.27 -16.78
N LYS A 161 -8.23 -33.92 -16.22
CA LYS A 161 -7.46 -35.02 -16.81
C LYS A 161 -7.75 -36.35 -16.16
#